data_297df477b41d049caf45e12457f08330
#
_entry.id   297df477b41d049caf45e12457f08330
#
_cell.length_a   1.000
_cell.length_b   1.000
_cell.length_c   1.000
_cell.angle_alpha   90.00
_cell.angle_beta   90.00
_cell.angle_gamma   90.00
#
_symmetry.space_group_name_H-M   'P 1'
#
loop_
_entity.id
_entity.type
_entity.pdbx_description
1 polymer ?
#
loop_
_entity_poly.entity_id
_entity_poly.type
_entity_poly.pdbx_seq_one_letter_code
_entity_poly.pdbx_strand_id
1 'polypeptide(L)'
;MKQFPEGFLWGGATAANQYEGGWKEGGKGVSCSDVQLFTDPKSMKDLLNTHGLCDISDEMIEKALSTDDEVYYPKRHGIDFYHHYKEDIALLAGMGFKVYRMSIAWSRIFPRGDELEPNEEGLKFYDAVFDECLKYGMQPLVTMSHYEPPLAFCMDYNGWYDRRSIEFFTRYVDVITKRYKDKVKLWLTFNEIDSIIRHPFMTGGLIESRFKPEEFEEVEYQAMHHQFVASALAVKITHENIPDAKVGCMLTKLTYYPYTCKPEDLLEQQQRMRQIYCYSDTQVHGEYPKYLLQMYKNKGFNIKMTDEDLKIMKKYPVDFISFSYYSSSCVAADTKGLEMSAGNTETAIKNPYIPSSDWGWQIGPISLGISCVDLYDRYRKPLFIVENGLGAKDTVEEDGSINDDYRIDYLREHIRQMYKAIEEDGVELMGYTTWAPIDLLSNSTNQMSKRYGFIYVDVDDYGNGTYKRSKKKSYDWYKEVIATNGSSILDD
;
A
#
# COMPACT_ATOMS: atom_id res chain seq x y z
N MET A 1 -20.65 -27.66 0.97
CA MET A 1 -20.07 -26.65 1.88
C MET A 1 -19.45 -25.59 1.01
N LYS A 2 -19.87 -24.35 1.18
CA LYS A 2 -19.31 -23.21 0.43
C LYS A 2 -17.89 -22.95 0.92
N GLN A 3 -16.96 -22.75 0.02
CA GLN A 3 -15.55 -22.44 0.36
C GLN A 3 -14.86 -21.74 -0.79
N PHE A 4 -13.75 -21.06 -0.51
CA PHE A 4 -12.91 -20.45 -1.52
C PHE A 4 -12.20 -21.51 -2.38
N PRO A 5 -11.67 -21.15 -3.57
CA PRO A 5 -10.93 -22.08 -4.41
C PRO A 5 -9.79 -22.78 -3.66
N GLU A 6 -9.46 -24.00 -4.06
CA GLU A 6 -8.29 -24.70 -3.54
C GLU A 6 -7.01 -23.91 -3.86
N GLY A 7 -6.12 -23.79 -2.88
CA GLY A 7 -4.90 -23.03 -3.03
C GLY A 7 -5.05 -21.50 -2.84
N PHE A 8 -6.23 -21.02 -2.42
CA PHE A 8 -6.45 -19.60 -2.15
C PHE A 8 -5.47 -19.09 -1.08
N LEU A 9 -4.81 -17.97 -1.36
CA LEU A 9 -3.74 -17.43 -0.54
C LEU A 9 -4.29 -16.47 0.53
N TRP A 10 -4.59 -17.04 1.72
CA TRP A 10 -4.97 -16.28 2.90
C TRP A 10 -3.74 -15.73 3.63
N GLY A 11 -3.79 -14.47 4.08
CA GLY A 11 -2.69 -13.91 4.87
C GLY A 11 -2.93 -12.50 5.37
N GLY A 12 -1.82 -11.79 5.57
CA GLY A 12 -1.81 -10.39 5.99
C GLY A 12 -0.67 -9.62 5.34
N ALA A 13 -0.73 -8.30 5.42
CA ALA A 13 0.17 -7.38 4.76
C ALA A 13 0.73 -6.34 5.74
N THR A 14 2.02 -6.03 5.60
CA THR A 14 2.72 -4.96 6.33
C THR A 14 3.59 -4.14 5.38
N ALA A 15 4.10 -3.00 5.85
CA ALA A 15 5.05 -2.16 5.13
C ALA A 15 6.23 -1.82 6.03
N ALA A 16 7.45 -1.95 5.51
CA ALA A 16 8.69 -1.76 6.27
C ALA A 16 8.73 -0.40 6.98
N ASN A 17 8.36 0.67 6.30
CA ASN A 17 8.35 2.02 6.85
C ASN A 17 7.38 2.27 8.02
N GLN A 18 6.41 1.37 8.24
CA GLN A 18 5.38 1.56 9.28
C GLN A 18 5.60 0.65 10.50
N TYR A 19 6.43 -0.39 10.37
CA TYR A 19 6.55 -1.37 11.44
C TYR A 19 7.97 -1.81 11.77
N GLU A 20 8.93 -1.69 10.81
CA GLU A 20 10.24 -2.33 10.90
C GLU A 20 11.11 -1.76 12.01
N GLY A 21 11.25 -0.44 12.10
CA GLY A 21 12.18 0.19 13.03
C GLY A 21 13.65 -0.03 12.63
N GLY A 22 14.57 0.04 13.60
CA GLY A 22 16.00 -0.15 13.36
C GLY A 22 16.56 0.83 12.32
N TRP A 23 16.09 2.07 12.31
CA TRP A 23 16.31 3.05 11.22
C TRP A 23 17.76 3.47 11.01
N LYS A 24 18.64 3.30 12.02
CA LYS A 24 20.09 3.52 11.94
C LYS A 24 20.90 2.23 12.04
N GLU A 25 20.24 1.05 12.06
CA GLU A 25 20.90 -0.21 12.30
C GLU A 25 21.19 -0.98 10.99
N GLY A 26 22.17 -1.85 11.04
CA GLY A 26 22.56 -2.68 9.89
C GLY A 26 22.96 -1.87 8.65
N GLY A 27 23.43 -0.62 8.82
CA GLY A 27 23.84 0.23 7.71
C GLY A 27 22.68 0.83 6.89
N LYS A 28 21.44 0.78 7.42
CA LYS A 28 20.30 1.42 6.76
C LYS A 28 20.52 2.92 6.59
N GLY A 29 20.27 3.44 5.38
CA GLY A 29 20.21 4.87 5.13
C GLY A 29 18.86 5.48 5.56
N VAL A 30 18.84 6.80 5.67
CA VAL A 30 17.61 7.53 5.97
C VAL A 30 16.67 7.46 4.77
N SER A 31 15.39 7.15 5.01
CA SER A 31 14.33 7.18 4.01
C SER A 31 13.45 8.43 4.16
N CYS A 32 12.62 8.72 3.16
CA CYS A 32 11.65 9.81 3.25
C CYS A 32 10.65 9.62 4.40
N SER A 33 10.40 8.39 4.83
CA SER A 33 9.53 8.09 5.96
C SER A 33 10.14 8.47 7.31
N ASP A 34 11.47 8.42 7.43
CA ASP A 34 12.18 8.73 8.68
C ASP A 34 12.18 10.22 9.05
N VAL A 35 11.76 11.08 8.11
CA VAL A 35 11.67 12.54 8.32
C VAL A 35 10.22 13.04 8.45
N GLN A 36 9.24 12.13 8.53
CA GLN A 36 7.83 12.48 8.67
C GLN A 36 7.46 12.72 10.13
N LEU A 37 7.11 13.98 10.42
CA LEU A 37 6.73 14.41 11.76
C LEU A 37 5.36 13.85 12.15
N PHE A 38 5.24 13.38 13.40
CA PHE A 38 3.93 13.10 13.99
C PHE A 38 3.24 14.41 14.39
N THR A 39 1.99 14.56 13.98
CA THR A 39 1.10 15.64 14.42
C THR A 39 -0.17 15.02 14.95
N ASP A 40 -0.49 15.25 16.23
CA ASP A 40 -1.68 14.71 16.86
C ASP A 40 -2.95 15.38 16.28
N PRO A 41 -3.80 14.68 15.49
CA PRO A 41 -5.04 15.23 14.98
C PRO A 41 -6.08 15.29 16.10
N LYS A 42 -6.40 16.48 16.55
CA LYS A 42 -7.34 16.73 17.66
C LYS A 42 -8.79 16.79 17.25
N SER A 43 -9.06 16.82 15.95
CA SER A 43 -10.42 16.96 15.40
C SER A 43 -10.58 16.31 14.04
N MET A 44 -11.83 16.05 13.63
CA MET A 44 -12.13 15.60 12.27
C MET A 44 -11.65 16.61 11.21
N LYS A 45 -11.63 17.90 11.53
CA LYS A 45 -11.09 18.94 10.66
C LYS A 45 -9.58 18.77 10.48
N ASP A 46 -8.85 18.39 11.52
CA ASP A 46 -7.42 18.10 11.44
C ASP A 46 -7.18 16.85 10.60
N LEU A 47 -8.01 15.81 10.77
CA LEU A 47 -7.97 14.61 9.93
C LEU A 47 -8.26 14.93 8.45
N LEU A 48 -9.19 15.83 8.17
CA LEU A 48 -9.46 16.29 6.81
C LEU A 48 -8.32 17.11 6.21
N ASN A 49 -7.49 17.72 7.06
CA ASN A 49 -6.33 18.50 6.67
C ASN A 49 -5.01 17.69 6.70
N THR A 50 -5.04 16.40 7.01
CA THR A 50 -3.82 15.56 7.09
C THR A 50 -3.14 15.36 5.73
N HIS A 51 -3.72 15.85 4.65
CA HIS A 51 -2.98 16.03 3.39
C HIS A 51 -1.68 16.83 3.57
N GLY A 52 -1.59 17.71 4.57
CA GLY A 52 -0.37 18.39 4.97
C GLY A 52 0.77 17.52 5.51
N LEU A 53 0.56 16.22 5.77
CA LEU A 53 1.67 15.28 6.03
C LEU A 53 2.49 14.97 4.76
N CYS A 54 2.02 15.39 3.61
CA CYS A 54 2.68 15.19 2.32
C CYS A 54 3.48 16.39 1.88
N ASP A 55 3.20 17.57 2.45
CA ASP A 55 3.91 18.81 2.18
C ASP A 55 5.18 18.84 3.04
N ILE A 56 6.30 18.50 2.45
CA ILE A 56 7.60 18.56 3.11
C ILE A 56 8.46 19.63 2.44
N SER A 57 9.23 20.38 3.24
CA SER A 57 10.21 21.34 2.77
C SER A 57 11.63 20.92 3.15
N ASP A 58 12.62 21.50 2.47
CA ASP A 58 14.02 21.28 2.84
C ASP A 58 14.29 21.64 4.31
N GLU A 59 13.69 22.72 4.83
CA GLU A 59 13.82 23.14 6.24
C GLU A 59 13.26 22.08 7.20
N MET A 60 12.11 21.45 6.88
CA MET A 60 11.53 20.37 7.68
C MET A 60 12.44 19.14 7.68
N ILE A 61 13.04 18.81 6.55
CA ILE A 61 14.00 17.70 6.42
C ILE A 61 15.25 17.99 7.26
N GLU A 62 15.84 19.18 7.16
CA GLU A 62 17.01 19.59 7.95
C GLU A 62 16.72 19.50 9.44
N LYS A 63 15.55 19.97 9.87
CA LYS A 63 15.11 19.86 11.27
C LYS A 63 15.01 18.42 11.70
N ALA A 64 14.40 17.56 10.89
CA ALA A 64 14.29 16.12 11.20
C ALA A 64 15.66 15.45 11.30
N LEU A 65 16.60 15.79 10.44
CA LEU A 65 17.96 15.24 10.47
C LEU A 65 18.80 15.74 11.65
N SER A 66 18.45 16.90 12.23
CA SER A 66 19.15 17.49 13.35
C SER A 66 18.75 16.93 14.72
N THR A 67 17.74 16.08 14.79
CA THR A 67 17.23 15.50 16.05
C THR A 67 17.13 14.00 16.00
N ASP A 68 17.41 13.35 17.14
CA ASP A 68 17.15 11.93 17.39
C ASP A 68 15.84 11.71 18.18
N ASP A 69 15.00 12.74 18.29
CA ASP A 69 13.70 12.66 18.98
C ASP A 69 12.72 11.77 18.19
N GLU A 70 12.69 10.49 18.57
CA GLU A 70 11.92 9.45 17.93
C GLU A 70 10.42 9.55 18.22
N VAL A 71 10.04 10.24 19.27
CA VAL A 71 8.64 10.50 19.63
C VAL A 71 7.94 11.32 18.54
N TYR A 72 8.66 12.26 17.93
CA TYR A 72 8.12 13.09 16.84
C TYR A 72 8.24 12.45 15.45
N TYR A 73 9.07 11.42 15.32
CA TYR A 73 9.30 10.68 14.07
C TYR A 73 9.04 9.18 14.27
N PRO A 74 7.80 8.77 14.51
CA PRO A 74 7.48 7.44 15.02
C PRO A 74 7.87 6.31 14.05
N LYS A 75 7.95 6.58 12.74
CA LYS A 75 8.38 5.57 11.75
C LYS A 75 9.84 5.13 11.92
N ARG A 76 10.67 5.89 12.63
CA ARG A 76 12.02 5.46 13.00
C ARG A 76 12.04 4.23 13.90
N HIS A 77 10.99 4.05 14.69
CA HIS A 77 10.79 2.90 15.57
C HIS A 77 9.86 1.85 14.99
N GLY A 78 8.78 2.29 14.34
CA GLY A 78 7.69 1.40 14.01
C GLY A 78 7.18 0.65 15.24
N ILE A 79 7.11 -0.67 15.13
CA ILE A 79 6.83 -1.58 16.25
C ILE A 79 8.04 -2.44 16.61
N ASP A 80 9.22 -2.02 16.16
CA ASP A 80 10.49 -2.73 16.36
C ASP A 80 10.49 -4.16 15.80
N PHE A 81 9.91 -4.36 14.62
CA PHE A 81 9.94 -5.64 13.94
C PHE A 81 11.37 -6.09 13.63
N TYR A 82 12.30 -5.16 13.42
CA TYR A 82 13.70 -5.46 13.15
C TYR A 82 14.30 -6.42 14.20
N HIS A 83 13.95 -6.23 15.48
CA HIS A 83 14.39 -7.11 16.57
C HIS A 83 13.39 -8.23 16.89
N HIS A 84 12.10 -8.04 16.61
CA HIS A 84 11.01 -8.95 16.97
C HIS A 84 10.50 -9.85 15.83
N TYR A 85 11.11 -9.80 14.64
CA TYR A 85 10.58 -10.49 13.44
C TYR A 85 10.28 -11.98 13.64
N LYS A 86 11.07 -12.69 14.44
CA LYS A 86 10.83 -14.13 14.70
C LYS A 86 9.56 -14.37 15.50
N GLU A 87 9.32 -13.55 16.53
CA GLU A 87 8.12 -13.62 17.35
C GLU A 87 6.90 -13.23 16.51
N ASP A 88 6.98 -12.12 15.79
CA ASP A 88 5.89 -11.60 14.99
C ASP A 88 5.51 -12.59 13.87
N ILE A 89 6.48 -13.13 13.13
CA ILE A 89 6.25 -14.14 12.10
C ILE A 89 5.64 -15.43 12.69
N ALA A 90 6.09 -15.86 13.88
CA ALA A 90 5.52 -17.04 14.55
C ALA A 90 4.05 -16.80 14.95
N LEU A 91 3.69 -15.60 15.40
CA LEU A 91 2.30 -15.23 15.70
C LEU A 91 1.42 -15.24 14.44
N LEU A 92 1.91 -14.71 13.31
CA LEU A 92 1.21 -14.74 12.01
C LEU A 92 1.04 -16.18 11.51
N ALA A 93 2.08 -16.99 11.61
CA ALA A 93 2.03 -18.43 11.28
C ALA A 93 1.01 -19.18 12.13
N GLY A 94 0.89 -18.80 13.41
CA GLY A 94 -0.10 -19.35 14.34
C GLY A 94 -1.55 -19.13 13.92
N MET A 95 -1.83 -18.12 13.07
CA MET A 95 -3.13 -17.90 12.43
C MET A 95 -3.35 -18.78 11.19
N GLY A 96 -2.33 -19.47 10.71
CA GLY A 96 -2.42 -20.33 9.53
C GLY A 96 -2.18 -19.63 8.21
N PHE A 97 -1.51 -18.47 8.20
CA PHE A 97 -1.20 -17.72 6.98
C PHE A 97 -0.52 -18.60 5.94
N LYS A 98 -0.97 -18.49 4.70
CA LYS A 98 -0.39 -19.12 3.52
C LYS A 98 0.56 -18.17 2.79
N VAL A 99 0.29 -16.88 2.88
CA VAL A 99 1.09 -15.81 2.29
C VAL A 99 1.29 -14.70 3.33
N TYR A 100 2.47 -14.09 3.33
CA TYR A 100 2.73 -12.88 4.09
C TYR A 100 3.29 -11.82 3.15
N ARG A 101 2.51 -10.75 2.96
CA ARG A 101 2.97 -9.60 2.18
C ARG A 101 3.78 -8.65 3.06
N MET A 102 4.94 -8.27 2.57
CA MET A 102 5.82 -7.27 3.19
C MET A 102 6.52 -6.45 2.12
N SER A 103 7.21 -5.38 2.51
CA SER A 103 8.09 -4.63 1.63
C SER A 103 9.55 -4.78 2.06
N ILE A 104 10.46 -4.54 1.13
CA ILE A 104 11.88 -4.33 1.42
C ILE A 104 12.13 -2.83 1.49
N ALA A 105 12.72 -2.35 2.59
CA ALA A 105 13.19 -0.97 2.68
C ALA A 105 14.36 -0.75 1.72
N TRP A 106 14.13 -0.01 0.63
CA TRP A 106 15.16 0.25 -0.37
C TRP A 106 16.43 0.85 0.27
N SER A 107 16.28 1.81 1.20
CA SER A 107 17.39 2.42 1.92
C SER A 107 18.17 1.47 2.85
N ARG A 108 17.64 0.27 3.13
CA ARG A 108 18.40 -0.77 3.85
C ARG A 108 19.34 -1.54 2.92
N ILE A 109 18.98 -1.62 1.64
CA ILE A 109 19.79 -2.31 0.62
C ILE A 109 20.75 -1.35 -0.09
N PHE A 110 20.27 -0.15 -0.42
CA PHE A 110 21.05 0.95 -0.99
C PHE A 110 20.78 2.21 -0.15
N PRO A 111 21.62 2.50 0.84
CA PRO A 111 21.39 3.56 1.82
C PRO A 111 21.11 4.95 1.24
N ARG A 112 21.72 5.29 0.10
CA ARG A 112 21.49 6.54 -0.63
C ARG A 112 20.60 6.35 -1.85
N GLY A 113 20.48 5.12 -2.36
CA GLY A 113 19.76 4.76 -3.58
C GLY A 113 20.60 4.69 -4.84
N ASP A 114 21.75 5.36 -4.89
CA ASP A 114 22.62 5.53 -6.08
C ASP A 114 23.91 4.71 -6.03
N GLU A 115 24.20 4.00 -4.94
CA GLU A 115 25.40 3.20 -4.80
C GLU A 115 25.48 2.11 -5.88
N LEU A 116 26.71 1.70 -6.20
CA LEU A 116 26.96 0.58 -7.12
C LEU A 116 26.90 -0.78 -6.44
N GLU A 117 27.23 -0.84 -5.15
CA GLU A 117 27.26 -2.06 -4.35
C GLU A 117 26.19 -2.01 -3.24
N PRO A 118 25.47 -3.11 -2.99
CA PRO A 118 24.44 -3.15 -1.97
C PRO A 118 25.03 -3.27 -0.56
N ASN A 119 24.27 -2.87 0.43
CA ASN A 119 24.55 -3.11 1.84
C ASN A 119 24.23 -4.58 2.20
N GLU A 120 25.28 -5.35 2.45
CA GLU A 120 25.16 -6.80 2.76
C GLU A 120 24.41 -7.07 4.06
N GLU A 121 24.51 -6.21 5.08
CA GLU A 121 23.77 -6.40 6.34
C GLU A 121 22.26 -6.27 6.12
N GLY A 122 21.83 -5.36 5.26
CA GLY A 122 20.43 -5.25 4.86
C GLY A 122 19.94 -6.49 4.11
N LEU A 123 20.77 -7.04 3.20
CA LEU A 123 20.45 -8.27 2.49
C LEU A 123 20.31 -9.47 3.45
N LYS A 124 21.21 -9.61 4.41
CA LYS A 124 21.15 -10.67 5.43
C LYS A 124 19.93 -10.56 6.33
N PHE A 125 19.50 -9.35 6.67
CA PHE A 125 18.28 -9.15 7.46
C PHE A 125 17.06 -9.75 6.74
N TYR A 126 16.85 -9.43 5.47
CA TYR A 126 15.74 -9.99 4.71
C TYR A 126 15.91 -11.47 4.38
N ASP A 127 17.15 -11.99 4.23
CA ASP A 127 17.38 -13.44 4.19
C ASP A 127 16.79 -14.13 5.42
N ALA A 128 17.06 -13.58 6.62
CA ALA A 128 16.58 -14.15 7.87
C ALA A 128 15.04 -14.04 8.02
N VAL A 129 14.45 -12.93 7.56
CA VAL A 129 13.00 -12.72 7.56
C VAL A 129 12.30 -13.73 6.64
N PHE A 130 12.81 -13.91 5.41
CA PHE A 130 12.21 -14.85 4.46
C PHE A 130 12.41 -16.30 4.91
N ASP A 131 13.57 -16.65 5.45
CA ASP A 131 13.83 -17.98 5.99
C ASP A 131 12.86 -18.30 7.16
N GLU A 132 12.57 -17.33 8.01
CA GLU A 132 11.59 -17.50 9.08
C GLU A 132 10.16 -17.70 8.53
N CYS A 133 9.76 -16.99 7.48
CA CYS A 133 8.48 -17.22 6.81
C CYS A 133 8.39 -18.63 6.21
N LEU A 134 9.41 -19.04 5.47
CA LEU A 134 9.46 -20.34 4.81
C LEU A 134 9.48 -21.50 5.80
N LYS A 135 10.12 -21.34 6.95
CA LYS A 135 10.12 -22.30 8.06
C LYS A 135 8.70 -22.70 8.48
N TYR A 136 7.76 -21.77 8.40
CA TYR A 136 6.34 -22.02 8.70
C TYR A 136 5.48 -22.32 7.46
N GLY A 137 6.09 -22.45 6.29
CA GLY A 137 5.36 -22.69 5.03
C GLY A 137 4.58 -21.47 4.53
N MET A 138 4.86 -20.28 5.03
CA MET A 138 4.28 -19.03 4.54
C MET A 138 5.08 -18.54 3.32
N GLN A 139 4.37 -18.29 2.21
CA GLN A 139 4.96 -17.73 1.01
C GLN A 139 5.15 -16.22 1.16
N PRO A 140 6.37 -15.65 0.99
CA PRO A 140 6.53 -14.21 0.91
C PRO A 140 5.92 -13.64 -0.37
N LEU A 141 5.17 -12.53 -0.24
CA LEU A 141 4.77 -11.64 -1.32
C LEU A 141 5.45 -10.29 -1.06
N VAL A 142 6.38 -9.91 -1.92
CA VAL A 142 7.28 -8.79 -1.65
C VAL A 142 6.98 -7.58 -2.52
N THR A 143 6.73 -6.44 -1.88
CA THR A 143 6.64 -5.14 -2.54
C THR A 143 8.03 -4.52 -2.61
N MET A 144 8.49 -4.22 -3.84
CA MET A 144 9.83 -3.68 -4.08
C MET A 144 9.97 -2.24 -3.58
N SER A 145 8.93 -1.40 -3.75
CA SER A 145 8.91 -0.02 -3.26
C SER A 145 7.58 0.30 -2.58
N HIS A 146 7.63 0.68 -1.30
CA HIS A 146 6.45 0.98 -0.48
C HIS A 146 6.64 2.27 0.33
N TYR A 147 6.42 3.43 -0.29
CA TYR A 147 6.41 4.77 0.34
C TYR A 147 7.70 5.20 1.06
N GLU A 148 8.83 4.65 0.74
CA GLU A 148 10.08 4.93 1.45
C GLU A 148 11.32 4.98 0.56
N PRO A 149 11.34 5.80 -0.51
CA PRO A 149 12.58 5.99 -1.24
C PRO A 149 13.68 6.51 -0.31
N PRO A 150 14.97 6.19 -0.58
CA PRO A 150 16.09 6.76 0.16
C PRO A 150 16.05 8.30 0.14
N LEU A 151 16.29 8.94 1.28
CA LEU A 151 16.20 10.41 1.35
C LEU A 151 17.24 11.10 0.46
N ALA A 152 18.45 10.56 0.33
CA ALA A 152 19.46 11.11 -0.56
C ALA A 152 19.00 11.08 -2.04
N PHE A 153 18.27 10.04 -2.46
CA PHE A 153 17.62 9.98 -3.76
C PHE A 153 16.62 11.13 -3.96
N CYS A 154 15.85 11.48 -2.92
CA CYS A 154 14.93 12.61 -2.97
C CYS A 154 15.68 13.95 -3.04
N MET A 155 16.73 14.10 -2.22
CA MET A 155 17.48 15.36 -2.08
C MET A 155 18.38 15.67 -3.27
N ASP A 156 19.09 14.66 -3.78
CA ASP A 156 20.13 14.85 -4.79
C ASP A 156 19.61 14.74 -6.23
N TYR A 157 18.46 14.05 -6.41
CA TYR A 157 17.90 13.75 -7.74
C TYR A 157 16.47 14.24 -7.95
N ASN A 158 15.84 14.90 -6.96
CA ASN A 158 14.41 15.18 -6.96
C ASN A 158 13.57 13.90 -7.22
N GLY A 159 13.95 12.81 -6.58
CA GLY A 159 13.24 11.55 -6.64
C GLY A 159 13.04 11.01 -8.06
N TRP A 160 11.83 10.55 -8.33
CA TRP A 160 11.45 9.96 -9.62
C TRP A 160 11.36 10.96 -10.79
N TYR A 161 11.49 12.28 -10.53
CA TYR A 161 11.55 13.26 -11.62
C TYR A 161 12.83 13.12 -12.44
N ASP A 162 13.96 12.80 -11.81
CA ASP A 162 15.21 12.53 -12.52
C ASP A 162 15.16 11.16 -13.19
N ARG A 163 15.43 11.10 -14.49
CA ARG A 163 15.39 9.86 -15.26
C ARG A 163 16.38 8.79 -14.76
N ARG A 164 17.48 9.16 -14.09
CA ARG A 164 18.45 8.23 -13.51
C ARG A 164 17.82 7.33 -12.44
N SER A 165 16.69 7.73 -11.87
CA SER A 165 15.92 6.93 -10.94
C SER A 165 15.56 5.53 -11.49
N ILE A 166 15.34 5.43 -12.81
CA ILE A 166 15.07 4.15 -13.46
C ILE A 166 16.27 3.20 -13.30
N GLU A 167 17.50 3.70 -13.51
CA GLU A 167 18.71 2.90 -13.35
C GLU A 167 18.93 2.48 -11.89
N PHE A 168 18.78 3.42 -10.96
CA PHE A 168 18.96 3.14 -9.53
C PHE A 168 17.97 2.06 -9.04
N PHE A 169 16.71 2.19 -9.39
CA PHE A 169 15.68 1.23 -9.03
C PHE A 169 15.91 -0.15 -9.68
N THR A 170 16.25 -0.18 -10.96
CA THR A 170 16.48 -1.46 -11.65
C THR A 170 17.71 -2.19 -11.14
N ARG A 171 18.77 -1.48 -10.71
CA ARG A 171 19.90 -2.06 -10.01
C ARG A 171 19.48 -2.69 -8.67
N TYR A 172 18.67 -1.99 -7.91
CA TYR A 172 18.11 -2.51 -6.67
C TYR A 172 17.26 -3.77 -6.93
N VAL A 173 16.36 -3.74 -7.93
CA VAL A 173 15.53 -4.90 -8.31
C VAL A 173 16.40 -6.09 -8.71
N ASP A 174 17.45 -5.88 -9.50
CA ASP A 174 18.36 -6.95 -9.92
C ASP A 174 19.04 -7.62 -8.72
N VAL A 175 19.51 -6.83 -7.76
CA VAL A 175 20.13 -7.34 -6.53
C VAL A 175 19.17 -8.18 -5.71
N ILE A 176 17.98 -7.67 -5.38
CA ILE A 176 17.04 -8.36 -4.51
C ILE A 176 16.44 -9.61 -5.17
N THR A 177 16.18 -9.57 -6.48
CA THR A 177 15.63 -10.72 -7.19
C THR A 177 16.68 -11.85 -7.36
N LYS A 178 17.93 -11.51 -7.61
CA LYS A 178 19.03 -12.50 -7.60
C LYS A 178 19.25 -13.10 -6.22
N ARG A 179 19.28 -12.26 -5.17
CA ARG A 179 19.52 -12.72 -3.80
C ARG A 179 18.43 -13.66 -3.31
N TYR A 180 17.16 -13.32 -3.56
CA TYR A 180 16.03 -14.04 -2.98
C TYR A 180 15.31 -14.96 -3.98
N LYS A 181 15.92 -15.30 -5.11
CA LYS A 181 15.32 -16.10 -6.20
C LYS A 181 14.72 -17.43 -5.76
N ASP A 182 15.29 -18.06 -4.74
CA ASP A 182 14.85 -19.35 -4.22
C ASP A 182 13.83 -19.21 -3.07
N LYS A 183 13.58 -17.98 -2.59
CA LYS A 183 12.74 -17.69 -1.43
C LYS A 183 11.45 -16.94 -1.79
N VAL A 184 11.46 -16.07 -2.79
CA VAL A 184 10.36 -15.19 -3.15
C VAL A 184 9.95 -15.42 -4.60
N LYS A 185 8.65 -15.72 -4.81
CA LYS A 185 8.08 -15.99 -6.13
C LYS A 185 6.97 -15.00 -6.51
N LEU A 186 6.46 -14.24 -5.53
CA LEU A 186 5.43 -13.24 -5.74
C LEU A 186 5.99 -11.84 -5.42
N TRP A 187 5.90 -10.95 -6.42
CA TRP A 187 6.45 -9.60 -6.34
C TRP A 187 5.43 -8.54 -6.75
N LEU A 188 5.51 -7.38 -6.12
CA LEU A 188 4.81 -6.16 -6.53
C LEU A 188 5.84 -5.07 -6.78
N THR A 189 5.71 -4.32 -7.87
CA THR A 189 6.69 -3.29 -8.23
C THR A 189 6.63 -2.09 -7.31
N PHE A 190 5.47 -1.43 -7.23
CA PHE A 190 5.22 -0.26 -6.39
C PHE A 190 3.93 -0.46 -5.61
N ASN A 191 3.94 -0.05 -4.33
CA ASN A 191 2.71 0.05 -3.57
C ASN A 191 1.92 1.27 -4.03
N GLU A 192 0.61 1.08 -4.30
CA GLU A 192 -0.29 2.17 -4.67
C GLU A 192 0.37 3.21 -5.57
N ILE A 193 0.84 2.78 -6.76
CA ILE A 193 1.57 3.63 -7.71
C ILE A 193 0.80 4.93 -8.03
N ASP A 194 -0.52 4.88 -7.94
CA ASP A 194 -1.42 6.01 -8.09
C ASP A 194 -1.27 7.08 -6.99
N SER A 195 -0.58 6.77 -5.90
CA SER A 195 -0.33 7.71 -4.80
C SER A 195 0.68 8.81 -5.15
N ILE A 196 1.40 8.71 -6.27
CA ILE A 196 2.40 9.73 -6.64
C ILE A 196 1.78 11.13 -6.80
N ILE A 197 0.53 11.20 -7.24
CA ILE A 197 -0.21 12.47 -7.38
C ILE A 197 -0.79 12.95 -6.03
N ARG A 198 -0.98 12.06 -5.06
CA ARG A 198 -1.56 12.41 -3.76
C ARG A 198 -0.52 12.58 -2.66
N HIS A 199 0.58 11.86 -2.77
CA HIS A 199 1.66 11.81 -1.80
C HIS A 199 3.01 11.87 -2.51
N PRO A 200 3.30 12.98 -3.23
CA PRO A 200 4.44 13.07 -4.14
C PRO A 200 5.79 12.84 -3.45
N PHE A 201 5.96 13.30 -2.21
CA PHE A 201 7.21 13.07 -1.48
C PHE A 201 7.39 11.59 -1.10
N MET A 202 6.37 10.96 -0.52
CA MET A 202 6.49 9.58 -0.04
C MET A 202 6.60 8.57 -1.18
N THR A 203 5.84 8.78 -2.25
CA THR A 203 5.78 7.85 -3.40
C THR A 203 6.82 8.19 -4.45
N GLY A 204 6.96 9.47 -4.76
CA GLY A 204 7.81 10.00 -5.83
C GLY A 204 9.15 10.54 -5.38
N GLY A 205 9.35 10.77 -4.08
CA GLY A 205 10.54 11.49 -3.60
C GLY A 205 10.58 12.95 -4.04
N LEU A 206 9.41 13.53 -4.39
CA LEU A 206 9.29 14.89 -4.91
C LEU A 206 9.12 15.87 -3.76
N ILE A 207 9.95 16.90 -3.70
CA ILE A 207 9.85 17.98 -2.73
C ILE A 207 9.20 19.16 -3.44
N GLU A 208 7.89 19.38 -3.19
CA GLU A 208 7.07 20.36 -3.92
C GLU A 208 7.69 21.76 -3.95
N SER A 209 8.25 22.23 -2.82
CA SER A 209 8.87 23.54 -2.70
C SER A 209 10.05 23.81 -3.66
N ARG A 210 10.58 22.76 -4.30
CA ARG A 210 11.68 22.87 -5.30
C ARG A 210 11.20 23.12 -6.73
N PHE A 211 9.90 23.12 -6.94
CA PHE A 211 9.28 23.33 -8.25
C PHE A 211 8.35 24.53 -8.21
N LYS A 212 8.04 25.10 -9.38
CA LYS A 212 7.00 26.11 -9.44
C LYS A 212 5.62 25.46 -9.31
N PRO A 213 4.69 26.07 -8.56
CA PRO A 213 3.36 25.48 -8.35
C PRO A 213 2.62 25.16 -9.65
N GLU A 214 2.76 25.99 -10.68
CA GLU A 214 2.14 25.80 -12.00
C GLU A 214 2.75 24.67 -12.82
N GLU A 215 3.95 24.21 -12.49
CA GLU A 215 4.67 23.13 -13.19
C GLU A 215 4.56 21.80 -12.43
N PHE A 216 4.16 21.83 -11.16
CA PHE A 216 4.29 20.66 -10.27
C PHE A 216 3.45 19.47 -10.71
N GLU A 217 2.22 19.68 -11.17
CA GLU A 217 1.39 18.59 -11.70
C GLU A 217 2.07 17.90 -12.92
N GLU A 218 2.73 18.63 -13.80
CA GLU A 218 3.49 18.04 -14.91
C GLU A 218 4.70 17.24 -14.40
N VAL A 219 5.37 17.73 -13.35
CA VAL A 219 6.47 17.03 -12.67
C VAL A 219 6.03 15.68 -12.10
N GLU A 220 4.87 15.63 -11.45
CA GLU A 220 4.30 14.39 -10.94
C GLU A 220 4.03 13.38 -12.06
N TYR A 221 3.43 13.81 -13.17
CA TYR A 221 3.19 12.93 -14.32
C TYR A 221 4.49 12.51 -15.02
N GLN A 222 5.51 13.34 -15.03
CA GLN A 222 6.84 12.94 -15.52
C GLN A 222 7.47 11.88 -14.62
N ALA A 223 7.40 12.04 -13.32
CA ALA A 223 7.88 11.06 -12.34
C ALA A 223 7.09 9.75 -12.44
N MET A 224 5.78 9.82 -12.60
CA MET A 224 4.91 8.65 -12.87
C MET A 224 5.34 7.89 -14.13
N HIS A 225 5.71 8.60 -15.22
CA HIS A 225 6.24 7.97 -16.43
C HIS A 225 7.49 7.14 -16.12
N HIS A 226 8.44 7.70 -15.36
CA HIS A 226 9.66 7.00 -14.99
C HIS A 226 9.37 5.76 -14.11
N GLN A 227 8.37 5.83 -13.23
CA GLN A 227 7.93 4.66 -12.45
C GLN A 227 7.29 3.59 -13.35
N PHE A 228 6.52 3.94 -14.37
CA PHE A 228 5.97 2.96 -15.32
C PHE A 228 7.06 2.24 -16.10
N VAL A 229 8.06 2.97 -16.59
CA VAL A 229 9.23 2.36 -17.25
C VAL A 229 10.00 1.45 -16.31
N ALA A 230 10.25 1.92 -15.09
CA ALA A 230 10.94 1.14 -14.05
C ALA A 230 10.14 -0.10 -13.65
N SER A 231 8.81 -0.03 -13.57
CA SER A 231 7.94 -1.18 -13.32
C SER A 231 8.05 -2.23 -14.42
N ALA A 232 8.02 -1.84 -15.69
CA ALA A 232 8.19 -2.76 -16.81
C ALA A 232 9.56 -3.43 -16.82
N LEU A 233 10.62 -2.66 -16.52
CA LEU A 233 11.98 -3.21 -16.38
C LEU A 233 12.09 -4.13 -15.17
N ALA A 234 11.42 -3.84 -14.06
CA ALA A 234 11.36 -4.72 -12.90
C ALA A 234 10.69 -6.06 -13.24
N VAL A 235 9.61 -6.06 -14.01
CA VAL A 235 8.99 -7.29 -14.53
C VAL A 235 10.00 -8.10 -15.35
N LYS A 236 10.67 -7.43 -16.31
CA LYS A 236 11.70 -8.06 -17.13
C LYS A 236 12.79 -8.71 -16.29
N ILE A 237 13.42 -7.94 -15.40
CA ILE A 237 14.57 -8.38 -14.57
C ILE A 237 14.13 -9.53 -13.66
N THR A 238 12.93 -9.44 -13.06
CA THR A 238 12.43 -10.49 -12.19
C THR A 238 12.25 -11.80 -12.95
N HIS A 239 11.64 -11.79 -14.14
CA HIS A 239 11.46 -12.99 -14.95
C HIS A 239 12.81 -13.57 -15.48
N GLU A 240 13.80 -12.71 -15.76
CA GLU A 240 15.14 -13.16 -16.14
C GLU A 240 15.88 -13.86 -14.98
N ASN A 241 15.74 -13.33 -13.76
CA ASN A 241 16.38 -13.90 -12.57
C ASN A 241 15.58 -15.05 -11.95
N ILE A 242 14.26 -15.07 -12.10
CA ILE A 242 13.32 -16.01 -11.48
C ILE A 242 12.22 -16.35 -12.50
N PRO A 243 12.44 -17.30 -13.41
CA PRO A 243 11.52 -17.58 -14.51
C PRO A 243 10.10 -17.99 -14.10
N ASP A 244 9.92 -18.54 -12.91
CA ASP A 244 8.63 -18.96 -12.34
C ASP A 244 7.98 -17.91 -11.42
N ALA A 245 8.58 -16.72 -11.28
CA ALA A 245 8.00 -15.64 -10.51
C ALA A 245 6.78 -15.01 -11.20
N LYS A 246 5.90 -14.41 -10.38
CA LYS A 246 4.80 -13.56 -10.83
C LYS A 246 5.00 -12.15 -10.29
N VAL A 247 4.84 -11.16 -11.15
CA VAL A 247 5.00 -9.74 -10.80
C VAL A 247 3.68 -9.01 -11.07
N GLY A 248 3.13 -8.40 -10.02
CA GLY A 248 1.89 -7.63 -10.09
C GLY A 248 2.11 -6.12 -10.04
N CYS A 249 1.13 -5.37 -10.54
CA CYS A 249 0.94 -3.97 -10.16
C CYS A 249 0.10 -3.88 -8.88
N MET A 250 0.14 -2.73 -8.22
CA MET A 250 -0.68 -2.48 -7.05
C MET A 250 -1.22 -1.05 -7.07
N LEU A 251 -2.52 -0.89 -6.91
CA LEU A 251 -3.23 0.39 -6.94
C LEU A 251 -4.20 0.52 -5.77
N THR A 252 -4.51 1.76 -5.40
CA THR A 252 -5.63 2.06 -4.49
C THR A 252 -6.94 1.93 -5.27
N LYS A 253 -7.75 0.94 -4.97
CA LYS A 253 -9.05 0.79 -5.64
C LYS A 253 -10.15 1.47 -4.84
N LEU A 254 -10.50 2.67 -5.28
CA LEU A 254 -11.70 3.36 -4.83
C LEU A 254 -12.85 3.02 -5.79
N THR A 255 -14.01 2.71 -5.24
CA THR A 255 -15.26 2.67 -6.00
C THR A 255 -16.00 3.98 -5.74
N TYR A 256 -16.19 4.77 -6.80
CA TYR A 256 -16.94 6.02 -6.73
C TYR A 256 -18.41 5.78 -7.02
N TYR A 257 -19.28 6.25 -6.11
CA TYR A 257 -20.71 6.30 -6.32
C TYR A 257 -21.13 7.70 -6.78
N PRO A 258 -21.98 7.82 -7.82
CA PRO A 258 -22.64 9.11 -8.09
C PRO A 258 -23.62 9.42 -6.94
N TYR A 259 -23.60 10.64 -6.42
CA TYR A 259 -24.46 11.04 -5.30
C TYR A 259 -25.94 10.96 -5.67
N THR A 260 -26.26 11.27 -6.92
CA THR A 260 -27.61 11.14 -7.48
C THR A 260 -27.60 10.43 -8.83
N CYS A 261 -28.79 10.11 -9.36
CA CYS A 261 -28.94 9.59 -10.72
C CYS A 261 -28.88 10.67 -11.82
N LYS A 262 -28.45 11.89 -11.53
CA LYS A 262 -28.24 12.94 -12.53
C LYS A 262 -27.13 12.52 -13.50
N PRO A 263 -27.30 12.73 -14.83
CA PRO A 263 -26.26 12.42 -15.81
C PRO A 263 -24.92 13.08 -15.52
N GLU A 264 -24.92 14.29 -14.95
CA GLU A 264 -23.71 15.05 -14.59
C GLU A 264 -22.95 14.38 -13.45
N ASP A 265 -23.62 13.83 -12.43
CA ASP A 265 -23.00 13.09 -11.33
C ASP A 265 -22.39 11.77 -11.82
N LEU A 266 -23.08 11.09 -12.75
CA LEU A 266 -22.55 9.88 -13.38
C LEU A 266 -21.35 10.19 -14.26
N LEU A 267 -21.33 11.32 -14.96
CA LEU A 267 -20.17 11.76 -15.74
C LEU A 267 -18.97 12.05 -14.84
N GLU A 268 -19.17 12.73 -13.71
CA GLU A 268 -18.13 12.96 -12.70
C GLU A 268 -17.58 11.64 -12.16
N GLN A 269 -18.45 10.71 -11.81
CA GLN A 269 -18.06 9.37 -11.36
C GLN A 269 -17.18 8.67 -12.41
N GLN A 270 -17.57 8.71 -13.68
CA GLN A 270 -16.78 8.09 -14.77
C GLN A 270 -15.39 8.75 -14.91
N GLN A 271 -15.30 10.06 -14.74
CA GLN A 271 -14.03 10.78 -14.82
C GLN A 271 -13.11 10.41 -13.66
N ARG A 272 -13.64 10.32 -12.44
CA ARG A 272 -12.89 9.86 -11.26
C ARG A 272 -12.38 8.43 -11.42
N MET A 273 -13.24 7.54 -11.91
CA MET A 273 -12.80 6.15 -12.18
C MET A 273 -11.67 6.07 -13.21
N ARG A 274 -11.63 6.95 -14.22
CA ARG A 274 -10.51 7.02 -15.17
C ARG A 274 -9.20 7.45 -14.51
N GLN A 275 -9.24 8.32 -13.51
CA GLN A 275 -8.06 8.72 -12.73
C GLN A 275 -7.48 7.54 -11.94
N ILE A 276 -8.31 6.60 -11.51
CA ILE A 276 -7.86 5.35 -10.87
C ILE A 276 -7.32 4.35 -11.91
N TYR A 277 -8.06 4.14 -12.98
CA TYR A 277 -7.70 3.10 -13.96
C TYR A 277 -6.49 3.44 -14.83
N CYS A 278 -6.11 4.72 -14.98
CA CYS A 278 -4.99 5.07 -15.87
C CYS A 278 -3.68 4.37 -15.51
N TYR A 279 -3.46 4.07 -14.24
CA TYR A 279 -2.27 3.38 -13.75
C TYR A 279 -2.29 1.90 -14.12
N SER A 280 -3.36 1.19 -13.78
CA SER A 280 -3.51 -0.21 -14.13
C SER A 280 -3.67 -0.42 -15.64
N ASP A 281 -4.39 0.47 -16.35
CA ASP A 281 -4.45 0.44 -17.83
C ASP A 281 -3.03 0.45 -18.41
N THR A 282 -2.17 1.36 -17.92
CA THR A 282 -0.80 1.50 -18.42
C THR A 282 0.05 0.26 -18.11
N GLN A 283 0.02 -0.24 -16.87
CA GLN A 283 0.86 -1.36 -16.46
C GLN A 283 0.40 -2.71 -17.02
N VAL A 284 -0.91 -2.88 -17.25
CA VAL A 284 -1.49 -4.13 -17.78
C VAL A 284 -1.41 -4.20 -19.29
N HIS A 285 -1.68 -3.10 -19.99
CA HIS A 285 -1.64 -3.07 -21.45
C HIS A 285 -0.27 -2.69 -22.00
N GLY A 286 0.62 -2.16 -21.15
CA GLY A 286 1.94 -1.68 -21.53
C GLY A 286 1.90 -0.46 -22.45
N GLU A 287 0.81 0.30 -22.42
CA GLU A 287 0.62 1.50 -23.22
C GLU A 287 -0.33 2.48 -22.52
N TYR A 288 -0.14 3.76 -22.77
CA TYR A 288 -0.98 4.80 -22.21
C TYR A 288 -2.41 4.74 -22.76
N PRO A 289 -3.44 4.82 -21.90
CA PRO A 289 -4.81 4.96 -22.38
C PRO A 289 -4.99 6.31 -23.08
N LYS A 290 -5.77 6.33 -24.16
CA LYS A 290 -5.97 7.54 -24.99
C LYS A 290 -6.50 8.74 -24.20
N TYR A 291 -7.34 8.48 -23.19
CA TYR A 291 -7.91 9.56 -22.37
C TYR A 291 -6.82 10.28 -21.52
N LEU A 292 -5.78 9.56 -21.08
CA LEU A 292 -4.66 10.14 -20.35
C LEU A 292 -3.78 11.01 -21.28
N LEU A 293 -3.46 10.50 -22.46
CA LEU A 293 -2.73 11.27 -23.47
C LEU A 293 -3.50 12.52 -23.92
N GLN A 294 -4.83 12.43 -24.01
CA GLN A 294 -5.68 13.57 -24.35
C GLN A 294 -5.70 14.58 -23.20
N MET A 295 -5.67 14.14 -21.94
CA MET A 295 -5.56 15.01 -20.78
C MET A 295 -4.23 15.78 -20.80
N TYR A 296 -3.10 15.11 -21.06
CA TYR A 296 -1.79 15.77 -21.22
C TYR A 296 -1.84 16.86 -22.29
N LYS A 297 -2.40 16.53 -23.44
CA LYS A 297 -2.56 17.51 -24.53
C LYS A 297 -3.40 18.71 -24.12
N ASN A 298 -4.53 18.48 -23.45
CA ASN A 298 -5.45 19.55 -23.05
C ASN A 298 -4.85 20.46 -21.97
N LYS A 299 -3.99 19.92 -21.10
CA LYS A 299 -3.27 20.67 -20.07
C LYS A 299 -1.96 21.31 -20.59
N GLY A 300 -1.54 20.95 -21.79
CA GLY A 300 -0.29 21.43 -22.36
C GLY A 300 0.96 20.75 -21.79
N PHE A 301 0.81 19.60 -21.13
CA PHE A 301 1.92 18.84 -20.56
C PHE A 301 2.80 18.22 -21.64
N ASN A 302 4.11 18.31 -21.46
CA ASN A 302 5.12 17.77 -22.37
C ASN A 302 5.95 16.68 -21.69
N ILE A 303 5.29 15.57 -21.35
CA ILE A 303 5.94 14.42 -20.70
C ILE A 303 6.98 13.83 -21.64
N LYS A 304 8.23 13.76 -21.18
CA LYS A 304 9.37 13.23 -21.94
C LYS A 304 9.32 11.71 -21.94
N MET A 305 8.87 11.14 -23.06
CA MET A 305 8.78 9.70 -23.30
C MET A 305 9.63 9.35 -24.50
N THR A 306 10.50 8.37 -24.39
CA THR A 306 11.27 7.88 -25.56
C THR A 306 10.54 6.71 -26.22
N ASP A 307 10.81 6.48 -27.51
CA ASP A 307 10.29 5.30 -28.22
C ASP A 307 10.71 3.99 -27.55
N GLU A 308 11.89 3.98 -26.90
CA GLU A 308 12.37 2.80 -26.17
C GLU A 308 11.57 2.56 -24.89
N ASP A 309 11.19 3.61 -24.17
CA ASP A 309 10.32 3.50 -22.99
C ASP A 309 9.00 2.82 -23.36
N LEU A 310 8.38 3.30 -24.43
CA LEU A 310 7.09 2.75 -24.88
C LEU A 310 7.21 1.29 -25.35
N LYS A 311 8.32 0.93 -26.00
CA LYS A 311 8.60 -0.48 -26.37
C LYS A 311 8.81 -1.37 -25.16
N ILE A 312 9.55 -0.89 -24.16
CA ILE A 312 9.80 -1.62 -22.91
C ILE A 312 8.48 -1.86 -22.19
N MET A 313 7.69 -0.82 -21.98
CA MET A 313 6.39 -0.93 -21.32
C MET A 313 5.48 -1.93 -22.04
N LYS A 314 5.40 -1.85 -23.37
CA LYS A 314 4.58 -2.77 -24.19
C LYS A 314 5.03 -4.22 -24.08
N LYS A 315 6.32 -4.45 -23.95
CA LYS A 315 6.91 -5.80 -23.95
C LYS A 315 6.81 -6.52 -22.62
N TYR A 316 6.80 -5.76 -21.50
CA TYR A 316 6.89 -6.32 -20.15
C TYR A 316 5.73 -5.83 -19.24
N PRO A 317 4.48 -6.13 -19.58
CA PRO A 317 3.34 -5.85 -18.73
C PRO A 317 3.34 -6.76 -17.50
N VAL A 318 2.60 -6.39 -16.45
CA VAL A 318 2.45 -7.18 -15.23
C VAL A 318 1.69 -8.49 -15.45
N ASP A 319 1.95 -9.49 -14.60
CA ASP A 319 1.31 -10.82 -14.69
C ASP A 319 -0.10 -10.84 -14.08
N PHE A 320 -0.30 -10.10 -12.97
CA PHE A 320 -1.56 -10.02 -12.22
C PHE A 320 -1.79 -8.60 -11.70
N ILE A 321 -2.99 -8.34 -11.23
CA ILE A 321 -3.38 -7.05 -10.68
C ILE A 321 -3.60 -7.22 -9.18
N SER A 322 -2.99 -6.38 -8.38
CA SER A 322 -3.28 -6.29 -6.97
C SER A 322 -3.77 -4.90 -6.58
N PHE A 323 -4.54 -4.84 -5.50
CA PHE A 323 -5.10 -3.58 -5.04
C PHE A 323 -5.36 -3.56 -3.54
N SER A 324 -5.38 -2.36 -2.98
CA SER A 324 -5.93 -2.06 -1.68
C SER A 324 -7.40 -1.64 -1.80
N TYR A 325 -8.20 -2.07 -0.82
CA TYR A 325 -9.57 -1.60 -0.67
C TYR A 325 -9.85 -1.33 0.81
N TYR A 326 -10.19 -0.09 1.14
CA TYR A 326 -10.55 0.31 2.51
C TYR A 326 -11.92 0.97 2.61
N SER A 327 -12.27 1.75 1.61
CA SER A 327 -13.50 2.52 1.57
C SER A 327 -13.95 2.80 0.14
N SER A 328 -15.23 3.11 -0.02
CA SER A 328 -15.77 3.73 -1.23
C SER A 328 -15.79 5.25 -1.07
N SER A 329 -15.96 5.96 -2.17
CA SER A 329 -16.14 7.40 -2.21
C SER A 329 -17.47 7.77 -2.89
N CYS A 330 -17.99 8.96 -2.62
CA CYS A 330 -19.18 9.48 -3.28
C CYS A 330 -18.83 10.81 -3.95
N VAL A 331 -19.32 11.03 -5.17
CA VAL A 331 -19.02 12.22 -5.99
C VAL A 331 -20.26 12.83 -6.59
N ALA A 332 -20.23 14.13 -6.80
CA ALA A 332 -21.27 14.88 -7.52
C ALA A 332 -20.63 15.99 -8.35
N ALA A 333 -21.28 16.37 -9.43
CA ALA A 333 -20.87 17.50 -10.27
C ALA A 333 -20.96 18.86 -9.55
N ASP A 334 -21.88 18.98 -8.60
CA ASP A 334 -22.01 20.14 -7.70
C ASP A 334 -22.01 19.64 -6.25
N THR A 335 -21.01 20.04 -5.50
CA THR A 335 -20.81 19.65 -4.09
C THR A 335 -21.38 20.66 -3.10
N LYS A 336 -21.95 21.78 -3.58
CA LYS A 336 -22.43 22.86 -2.72
C LYS A 336 -23.54 22.41 -1.77
N GLY A 337 -23.28 22.56 -0.47
CA GLY A 337 -24.22 22.21 0.59
C GLY A 337 -24.31 20.72 0.92
N LEU A 338 -23.45 19.89 0.34
CA LEU A 338 -23.36 18.48 0.68
C LEU A 338 -22.43 18.27 1.89
N GLU A 339 -22.76 17.27 2.71
CA GLU A 339 -21.95 16.88 3.85
C GLU A 339 -20.70 16.13 3.34
N MET A 340 -19.53 16.57 3.79
CA MET A 340 -18.25 15.94 3.43
C MET A 340 -17.81 14.95 4.51
N SER A 341 -17.06 13.94 4.10
CA SER A 341 -16.45 12.94 4.96
C SER A 341 -14.95 12.81 4.62
N ALA A 342 -14.15 12.46 5.60
CA ALA A 342 -12.78 12.05 5.33
C ALA A 342 -12.80 10.73 4.55
N GLY A 343 -11.93 10.60 3.56
CA GLY A 343 -11.70 9.35 2.84
C GLY A 343 -10.31 8.78 3.10
N ASN A 344 -10.04 7.64 2.53
CA ASN A 344 -8.71 7.04 2.62
C ASN A 344 -7.64 7.89 1.92
N THR A 345 -7.99 8.48 0.80
CA THR A 345 -7.06 9.20 -0.09
C THR A 345 -7.47 10.63 -0.38
N GLU A 346 -8.70 10.99 -0.11
CA GLU A 346 -9.25 12.31 -0.41
C GLU A 346 -10.49 12.61 0.45
N THR A 347 -10.83 13.88 0.56
CA THR A 347 -12.14 14.29 1.11
C THR A 347 -13.22 13.95 0.09
N ALA A 348 -14.26 13.25 0.52
CA ALA A 348 -15.36 12.80 -0.32
C ALA A 348 -16.71 13.29 0.21
N ILE A 349 -17.75 13.24 -0.62
CA ILE A 349 -19.12 13.44 -0.17
C ILE A 349 -19.51 12.25 0.71
N LYS A 350 -20.13 12.52 1.85
CA LYS A 350 -20.67 11.47 2.72
C LYS A 350 -21.81 10.74 2.00
N ASN A 351 -21.65 9.43 1.83
CA ASN A 351 -22.72 8.60 1.29
C ASN A 351 -23.81 8.41 2.38
N PRO A 352 -25.07 8.82 2.15
CA PRO A 352 -26.10 8.73 3.17
C PRO A 352 -26.60 7.31 3.46
N TYR A 353 -26.17 6.33 2.67
CA TYR A 353 -26.67 4.95 2.75
C TYR A 353 -25.71 3.96 3.43
N ILE A 354 -24.48 4.38 3.73
CA ILE A 354 -23.47 3.51 4.34
C ILE A 354 -22.82 4.18 5.56
N PRO A 355 -22.46 3.40 6.60
CA PRO A 355 -21.80 3.95 7.78
C PRO A 355 -20.36 4.34 7.50
N SER A 356 -19.80 5.15 8.39
CA SER A 356 -18.37 5.53 8.37
C SER A 356 -17.69 5.08 9.65
N SER A 357 -16.37 4.81 9.56
CA SER A 357 -15.51 4.58 10.72
C SER A 357 -15.28 5.88 11.50
N ASP A 358 -14.62 5.79 12.67
CA ASP A 358 -14.20 6.96 13.47
C ASP A 358 -13.28 7.93 12.70
N TRP A 359 -12.57 7.44 11.68
CA TRP A 359 -11.76 8.25 10.76
C TRP A 359 -12.52 8.72 9.51
N GLY A 360 -13.85 8.56 9.48
CA GLY A 360 -14.70 9.02 8.38
C GLY A 360 -14.69 8.11 7.14
N TRP A 361 -13.99 6.98 7.17
CA TRP A 361 -13.94 6.07 6.03
C TRP A 361 -15.24 5.31 5.88
N GLN A 362 -15.85 5.41 4.71
CA GLN A 362 -17.16 4.83 4.40
C GLN A 362 -17.05 3.31 4.25
N ILE A 363 -17.78 2.57 5.09
CA ILE A 363 -17.73 1.10 5.17
C ILE A 363 -18.72 0.49 4.19
N GLY A 364 -18.23 0.07 3.03
CA GLY A 364 -19.05 -0.47 1.94
C GLY A 364 -18.56 -1.85 1.45
N PRO A 365 -18.95 -2.97 2.10
CA PRO A 365 -18.52 -4.30 1.66
C PRO A 365 -18.85 -4.62 0.21
N ILE A 366 -20.05 -4.25 -0.26
CA ILE A 366 -20.50 -4.44 -1.65
C ILE A 366 -19.53 -3.79 -2.65
N SER A 367 -18.92 -2.66 -2.28
CA SER A 367 -17.96 -1.97 -3.16
C SER A 367 -16.69 -2.78 -3.39
N LEU A 368 -16.31 -3.67 -2.47
CA LEU A 368 -15.20 -4.61 -2.69
C LEU A 368 -15.55 -5.63 -3.78
N GLY A 369 -16.76 -6.20 -3.73
CA GLY A 369 -17.26 -7.08 -4.79
C GLY A 369 -17.28 -6.37 -6.15
N ILE A 370 -17.85 -5.15 -6.20
CA ILE A 370 -17.84 -4.31 -7.41
C ILE A 370 -16.41 -4.07 -7.90
N SER A 371 -15.47 -3.79 -6.99
CA SER A 371 -14.06 -3.56 -7.35
C SER A 371 -13.42 -4.78 -8.00
N CYS A 372 -13.72 -5.98 -7.49
CA CYS A 372 -13.24 -7.24 -8.07
C CYS A 372 -13.80 -7.43 -9.49
N VAL A 373 -15.10 -7.28 -9.67
CA VAL A 373 -15.76 -7.43 -10.97
C VAL A 373 -15.25 -6.40 -11.98
N ASP A 374 -15.20 -5.13 -11.61
CA ASP A 374 -14.71 -4.04 -12.46
C ASP A 374 -13.29 -4.31 -12.99
N LEU A 375 -12.37 -4.70 -12.10
CA LEU A 375 -10.99 -4.96 -12.49
C LEU A 375 -10.88 -6.23 -13.35
N TYR A 376 -11.59 -7.29 -12.98
CA TYR A 376 -11.53 -8.54 -13.72
C TYR A 376 -12.14 -8.40 -15.11
N ASP A 377 -13.31 -7.77 -15.23
CA ASP A 377 -13.97 -7.52 -16.51
C ASP A 377 -13.13 -6.63 -17.44
N ARG A 378 -12.43 -5.65 -16.87
CA ARG A 378 -11.59 -4.73 -17.61
C ARG A 378 -10.33 -5.39 -18.16
N TYR A 379 -9.68 -6.25 -17.38
CA TYR A 379 -8.32 -6.72 -17.69
C TYR A 379 -8.20 -8.21 -17.99
N ARG A 380 -9.12 -9.03 -17.52
CA ARG A 380 -9.07 -10.50 -17.65
C ARG A 380 -7.74 -11.09 -17.19
N LYS A 381 -7.20 -10.57 -16.10
CA LYS A 381 -6.01 -11.06 -15.40
C LYS A 381 -6.37 -11.46 -13.98
N PRO A 382 -5.65 -12.44 -13.40
CA PRO A 382 -5.85 -12.78 -11.98
C PRO A 382 -5.73 -11.55 -11.08
N LEU A 383 -6.57 -11.50 -10.05
CA LEU A 383 -6.58 -10.43 -9.05
C LEU A 383 -6.02 -10.91 -7.72
N PHE A 384 -5.46 -9.98 -6.96
CA PHE A 384 -5.07 -10.20 -5.56
C PHE A 384 -5.47 -9.00 -4.72
N ILE A 385 -6.31 -9.20 -3.70
CA ILE A 385 -6.58 -8.14 -2.72
C ILE A 385 -5.45 -8.18 -1.70
N VAL A 386 -4.52 -7.24 -1.81
CA VAL A 386 -3.29 -7.24 -0.99
C VAL A 386 -3.37 -6.34 0.24
N GLU A 387 -4.43 -5.54 0.36
CA GLU A 387 -4.74 -4.78 1.56
C GLU A 387 -6.25 -4.59 1.70
N ASN A 388 -6.77 -4.87 2.89
CA ASN A 388 -8.11 -4.53 3.33
C ASN A 388 -8.15 -4.56 4.86
N GLY A 389 -8.84 -3.63 5.50
CA GLY A 389 -8.92 -3.58 6.95
C GLY A 389 -9.66 -2.35 7.47
N LEU A 390 -9.92 -2.35 8.76
CA LEU A 390 -10.59 -1.28 9.47
C LEU A 390 -9.66 -0.72 10.55
N GLY A 391 -9.26 0.54 10.42
CA GLY A 391 -8.59 1.28 11.49
C GLY A 391 -9.60 1.70 12.56
N ALA A 392 -9.36 1.30 13.80
CA ALA A 392 -10.24 1.59 14.92
C ALA A 392 -9.45 1.71 16.24
N LYS A 393 -10.05 2.30 17.26
CA LYS A 393 -9.50 2.33 18.62
C LYS A 393 -9.86 1.03 19.33
N ASP A 394 -8.86 0.37 19.88
CA ASP A 394 -9.04 -0.81 20.72
C ASP A 394 -9.07 -0.43 22.21
N THR A 395 -9.83 -1.17 22.99
CA THR A 395 -9.84 -1.09 24.45
C THR A 395 -9.24 -2.38 25.02
N VAL A 396 -8.25 -2.24 25.88
CA VAL A 396 -7.72 -3.35 26.67
C VAL A 396 -8.56 -3.43 27.95
N GLU A 397 -9.27 -4.54 28.13
CA GLU A 397 -10.12 -4.80 29.31
C GLU A 397 -9.29 -5.05 30.56
N GLU A 398 -9.92 -5.04 31.74
CA GLU A 398 -9.23 -5.27 33.03
C GLU A 398 -8.54 -6.64 33.10
N ASP A 399 -9.08 -7.65 32.43
CA ASP A 399 -8.50 -9.00 32.33
C ASP A 399 -7.42 -9.13 31.24
N GLY A 400 -7.13 -8.04 30.52
CA GLY A 400 -6.17 -7.99 29.42
C GLY A 400 -6.72 -8.46 28.08
N SER A 401 -8.00 -8.83 27.98
CA SER A 401 -8.64 -9.17 26.71
C SER A 401 -8.91 -7.93 25.86
N ILE A 402 -9.04 -8.14 24.53
CA ILE A 402 -9.36 -7.07 23.58
C ILE A 402 -10.48 -7.59 22.68
N ASN A 403 -11.68 -7.03 22.88
CA ASN A 403 -12.90 -7.42 22.19
C ASN A 403 -13.14 -6.54 20.97
N ASP A 404 -12.66 -6.98 19.81
CA ASP A 404 -12.76 -6.26 18.53
C ASP A 404 -13.79 -6.88 17.57
N ASP A 405 -15.01 -7.13 18.06
CA ASP A 405 -16.12 -7.69 17.28
C ASP A 405 -16.45 -6.86 16.03
N TYR A 406 -16.33 -5.53 16.11
CA TYR A 406 -16.50 -4.62 14.97
C TYR A 406 -15.54 -4.94 13.81
N ARG A 407 -14.33 -5.42 14.10
CA ARG A 407 -13.34 -5.84 13.09
C ARG A 407 -13.77 -7.17 12.46
N ILE A 408 -14.24 -8.10 13.28
CA ILE A 408 -14.79 -9.38 12.81
C ILE A 408 -15.96 -9.14 11.86
N ASP A 409 -16.90 -8.28 12.23
CA ASP A 409 -18.07 -7.96 11.39
C ASP A 409 -17.66 -7.28 10.08
N TYR A 410 -16.74 -6.31 10.14
CA TYR A 410 -16.20 -5.67 8.94
C TYR A 410 -15.59 -6.70 7.99
N LEU A 411 -14.68 -7.54 8.47
CA LEU A 411 -13.97 -8.51 7.63
C LEU A 411 -14.91 -9.59 7.10
N ARG A 412 -15.85 -10.08 7.93
CA ARG A 412 -16.85 -11.08 7.53
C ARG A 412 -17.63 -10.63 6.31
N GLU A 413 -18.17 -9.41 6.34
CA GLU A 413 -18.98 -8.89 5.24
C GLU A 413 -18.16 -8.64 3.98
N HIS A 414 -16.90 -8.18 4.10
CA HIS A 414 -16.01 -8.01 2.95
C HIS A 414 -15.62 -9.36 2.33
N ILE A 415 -15.30 -10.37 3.15
CA ILE A 415 -14.95 -11.71 2.66
C ILE A 415 -16.14 -12.36 1.95
N ARG A 416 -17.38 -12.16 2.45
CA ARG A 416 -18.60 -12.62 1.77
C ARG A 416 -18.76 -12.02 0.37
N GLN A 417 -18.40 -10.74 0.18
CA GLN A 417 -18.45 -10.11 -1.14
C GLN A 417 -17.37 -10.63 -2.09
N MET A 418 -16.18 -10.94 -1.60
CA MET A 418 -15.15 -11.60 -2.40
C MET A 418 -15.62 -12.97 -2.90
N TYR A 419 -16.23 -13.76 -2.01
CA TYR A 419 -16.78 -15.07 -2.37
C TYR A 419 -17.85 -14.95 -3.47
N LYS A 420 -18.78 -13.98 -3.34
CA LYS A 420 -19.77 -13.71 -4.39
C LYS A 420 -19.14 -13.35 -5.72
N ALA A 421 -18.15 -12.49 -5.75
CA ALA A 421 -17.45 -12.12 -6.97
C ALA A 421 -16.79 -13.34 -7.67
N ILE A 422 -16.31 -14.32 -6.90
CA ILE A 422 -15.77 -15.56 -7.44
C ILE A 422 -16.90 -16.46 -7.99
N GLU A 423 -17.93 -16.73 -7.18
CA GLU A 423 -18.96 -17.73 -7.47
C GLU A 423 -20.03 -17.26 -8.44
N GLU A 424 -20.43 -15.99 -8.37
CA GLU A 424 -21.51 -15.43 -9.16
C GLU A 424 -21.00 -14.77 -10.45
N ASP A 425 -19.82 -14.12 -10.38
CA ASP A 425 -19.27 -13.30 -11.48
C ASP A 425 -18.03 -13.95 -12.14
N GLY A 426 -17.52 -15.07 -11.60
CA GLY A 426 -16.41 -15.81 -12.18
C GLY A 426 -15.05 -15.09 -12.09
N VAL A 427 -14.87 -14.23 -11.09
CA VAL A 427 -13.61 -13.51 -10.87
C VAL A 427 -12.50 -14.49 -10.47
N GLU A 428 -11.37 -14.44 -11.14
CA GLU A 428 -10.16 -15.15 -10.75
C GLU A 428 -9.40 -14.38 -9.66
N LEU A 429 -9.67 -14.71 -8.39
CA LEU A 429 -9.04 -14.10 -7.22
C LEU A 429 -8.03 -15.08 -6.61
N MET A 430 -6.74 -14.71 -6.62
CA MET A 430 -5.63 -15.54 -6.16
C MET A 430 -5.54 -15.62 -4.63
N GLY A 431 -5.91 -14.55 -3.94
CA GLY A 431 -5.74 -14.46 -2.51
C GLY A 431 -6.22 -13.14 -1.90
N TYR A 432 -6.09 -13.10 -0.59
CA TYR A 432 -6.50 -11.97 0.23
C TYR A 432 -5.54 -11.80 1.41
N THR A 433 -5.00 -10.60 1.55
CA THR A 433 -4.20 -10.22 2.72
C THR A 433 -4.86 -9.04 3.44
N THR A 434 -5.13 -9.21 4.73
CA THR A 434 -5.60 -8.12 5.58
C THR A 434 -4.46 -7.13 5.80
N TRP A 435 -4.78 -5.83 5.83
CA TRP A 435 -3.80 -4.83 6.20
C TRP A 435 -3.46 -4.91 7.69
N ALA A 436 -2.17 -4.85 7.97
CA ALA A 436 -1.61 -4.78 9.32
C ALA A 436 -2.16 -5.87 10.26
N PRO A 437 -1.89 -7.16 10.01
CA PRO A 437 -2.36 -8.24 10.89
C PRO A 437 -1.81 -8.14 12.31
N ILE A 438 -0.73 -7.42 12.50
CA ILE A 438 -0.18 -6.91 13.75
C ILE A 438 -0.27 -5.39 13.73
N ASP A 439 -0.67 -4.77 14.84
CA ASP A 439 -0.80 -3.31 14.92
C ASP A 439 0.51 -2.63 14.51
N LEU A 440 0.40 -1.62 13.69
CA LEU A 440 1.51 -0.80 13.20
C LEU A 440 1.07 0.65 13.04
N LEU A 441 2.02 1.53 12.78
CA LEU A 441 1.75 2.95 12.55
C LEU A 441 0.87 3.16 11.32
N SER A 442 -0.20 3.94 11.46
CA SER A 442 -0.98 4.39 10.31
C SER A 442 -0.12 5.25 9.38
N ASN A 443 -0.11 4.95 8.08
CA ASN A 443 0.72 5.71 7.14
C ASN A 443 0.30 7.17 7.02
N SER A 444 -1.00 7.42 6.94
CA SER A 444 -1.56 8.75 6.71
C SER A 444 -1.53 9.67 7.93
N THR A 445 -1.53 9.13 9.15
CA THR A 445 -1.62 9.92 10.39
C THR A 445 -0.44 9.74 11.33
N ASN A 446 0.46 8.79 11.05
CA ASN A 446 1.55 8.37 11.93
C ASN A 446 1.09 7.95 13.35
N GLN A 447 -0.18 7.53 13.49
CA GLN A 447 -0.78 7.12 14.75
C GLN A 447 -0.68 5.62 14.97
N MET A 448 -0.35 5.20 16.19
CA MET A 448 -0.52 3.82 16.68
C MET A 448 -1.95 3.54 17.12
N SER A 449 -2.66 4.54 17.64
CA SER A 449 -4.04 4.40 18.12
C SER A 449 -5.05 4.05 17.03
N LYS A 450 -4.71 4.27 15.76
CA LYS A 450 -5.49 3.79 14.61
C LYS A 450 -5.11 2.34 14.30
N ARG A 451 -5.68 1.41 15.04
CA ARG A 451 -5.29 0.00 15.04
C ARG A 451 -6.06 -0.83 14.03
N TYR A 452 -5.35 -1.71 13.32
CA TYR A 452 -5.90 -2.56 12.28
C TYR A 452 -5.79 -4.06 12.61
N GLY A 453 -4.86 -4.41 13.53
CA GLY A 453 -4.35 -5.77 13.68
C GLY A 453 -5.26 -6.73 14.41
N PHE A 454 -5.00 -8.01 14.23
CA PHE A 454 -5.44 -9.13 15.07
C PHE A 454 -4.54 -9.28 16.31
N ILE A 455 -3.37 -8.69 16.25
CA ILE A 455 -2.35 -8.71 17.30
C ILE A 455 -2.13 -7.27 17.75
N TYR A 456 -2.44 -7.00 19.00
CA TYR A 456 -2.20 -5.73 19.66
C TYR A 456 -0.72 -5.58 20.00
N VAL A 457 -0.17 -4.40 19.77
CA VAL A 457 1.16 -4.00 20.23
C VAL A 457 1.01 -2.92 21.28
N ASP A 458 1.55 -3.16 22.47
CA ASP A 458 1.46 -2.24 23.59
C ASP A 458 2.40 -1.05 23.41
N VAL A 459 1.99 -0.10 22.58
CA VAL A 459 2.65 1.19 22.36
C VAL A 459 1.60 2.23 21.98
N ASP A 460 1.76 3.46 22.51
CA ASP A 460 0.87 4.59 22.20
C ASP A 460 1.41 5.45 21.04
N ASP A 461 0.70 6.55 20.72
CA ASP A 461 1.06 7.48 19.65
C ASP A 461 2.37 8.25 19.94
N TYR A 462 2.87 8.21 21.17
CA TYR A 462 4.08 8.89 21.64
C TYR A 462 5.25 7.93 21.89
N GLY A 463 5.11 6.65 21.54
CA GLY A 463 6.14 5.63 21.72
C GLY A 463 6.23 5.06 23.15
N ASN A 464 5.28 5.39 24.05
CA ASN A 464 5.25 4.82 25.38
C ASN A 464 4.56 3.45 25.36
N GLY A 465 5.13 2.49 26.09
CA GLY A 465 4.59 1.15 26.21
C GLY A 465 5.68 0.11 26.35
N THR A 466 5.28 -1.14 26.40
CA THR A 466 6.20 -2.28 26.58
C THR A 466 6.55 -2.98 25.27
N TYR A 467 5.92 -2.60 24.18
CA TYR A 467 5.97 -3.29 22.87
C TYR A 467 5.54 -4.76 22.93
N LYS A 468 4.91 -5.20 24.00
CA LYS A 468 4.38 -6.56 24.13
C LYS A 468 3.30 -6.82 23.08
N ARG A 469 3.33 -8.01 22.48
CA ARG A 469 2.30 -8.49 21.56
C ARG A 469 1.22 -9.26 22.32
N SER A 470 -0.05 -8.96 22.03
CA SER A 470 -1.20 -9.67 22.61
C SER A 470 -2.24 -9.96 21.54
N LYS A 471 -2.83 -11.16 21.58
CA LYS A 471 -3.87 -11.55 20.61
C LYS A 471 -5.18 -10.84 20.95
N LYS A 472 -5.86 -10.32 19.93
CA LYS A 472 -7.24 -9.82 20.04
C LYS A 472 -8.23 -10.95 19.78
N LYS A 473 -9.51 -10.73 20.03
CA LYS A 473 -10.57 -11.70 19.75
C LYS A 473 -10.62 -12.11 18.28
N SER A 474 -10.40 -11.18 17.38
CA SER A 474 -10.36 -11.41 15.94
C SER A 474 -9.22 -12.34 15.48
N TYR A 475 -8.18 -12.57 16.29
CA TYR A 475 -7.08 -13.48 15.97
C TYR A 475 -7.57 -14.93 15.77
N ASP A 476 -8.29 -15.47 16.73
CA ASP A 476 -8.79 -16.84 16.66
C ASP A 476 -9.92 -16.98 15.63
N TRP A 477 -10.76 -15.94 15.47
CA TRP A 477 -11.77 -15.90 14.43
C TRP A 477 -11.15 -15.99 13.02
N TYR A 478 -10.14 -15.17 12.71
CA TYR A 478 -9.51 -15.20 11.39
C TYR A 478 -8.71 -16.48 11.14
N LYS A 479 -8.11 -17.04 12.20
CA LYS A 479 -7.49 -18.37 12.16
C LYS A 479 -8.50 -19.45 11.72
N GLU A 480 -9.74 -19.41 12.24
CA GLU A 480 -10.80 -20.33 11.84
C GLU A 480 -11.24 -20.11 10.39
N VAL A 481 -11.37 -18.87 9.94
CA VAL A 481 -11.67 -18.56 8.54
C VAL A 481 -10.63 -19.18 7.61
N ILE A 482 -9.35 -19.04 7.92
CA ILE A 482 -8.26 -19.63 7.13
C ILE A 482 -8.31 -21.16 7.17
N ALA A 483 -8.46 -21.75 8.36
CA ALA A 483 -8.47 -23.20 8.54
C ALA A 483 -9.63 -23.88 7.78
N THR A 484 -10.76 -23.20 7.68
CA THR A 484 -11.96 -23.69 6.98
C THR A 484 -12.07 -23.23 5.53
N ASN A 485 -11.03 -22.56 5.03
CA ASN A 485 -11.03 -21.92 3.70
C ASN A 485 -12.29 -21.08 3.45
N GLY A 486 -12.72 -20.32 4.46
CA GLY A 486 -13.86 -19.42 4.43
C GLY A 486 -15.22 -20.06 4.77
N SER A 487 -15.36 -21.40 4.84
CA SER A 487 -16.68 -22.01 5.03
C SER A 487 -17.34 -21.65 6.36
N SER A 488 -16.56 -21.36 7.42
CA SER A 488 -17.09 -20.96 8.73
C SER A 488 -17.92 -19.66 8.72
N ILE A 489 -17.83 -18.87 7.64
CA ILE A 489 -18.54 -17.59 7.52
C ILE A 489 -19.46 -17.52 6.29
N LEU A 490 -19.49 -18.56 5.46
CA LEU A 490 -20.25 -18.59 4.21
C LEU A 490 -21.53 -19.41 4.29
N ASP A 491 -21.65 -20.30 5.27
CA ASP A 491 -22.79 -21.22 5.44
C ASP A 491 -23.88 -20.66 6.38
N ASP A 492 -23.68 -19.44 6.95
CA ASP A 492 -24.64 -18.72 7.81
C ASP A 492 -25.75 -17.98 7.04
#